data_4b25187eb5a41efadeba4b7131887f7f
#
_entry.id   4b25187eb5a41efadeba4b7131887f7f
#
_cell.length_a   1.000
_cell.length_b   1.000
_cell.length_c   1.000
_cell.angle_alpha   90.00
_cell.angle_beta   90.00
_cell.angle_gamma   90.00
#
_symmetry.space_group_name_H-M   'P 1'
#
loop_
_entity.id
_entity.type
_entity.pdbx_description
1 polymer ?
#
loop_
_entity_poly.entity_id
_entity_poly.type
_entity_poly.pdbx_seq_one_letter_code
_entity_poly.pdbx_strand_id
1 'polypeptide(L)'
;MVFDWIKRAHELKKKGRPFAVATVINTVAPTSAKPMSKAIIHQNGDIEGWIGGGCSIHTVITEGLNCIQSGKAIVLRLSPENISKDKVTYKKEVFLNCESGGTLEFHIEPVLPMTKLIIYGSTPTVYALAKIGSLLNYECYICSPNAEFVKELSDNVQVL
;
A
#
# COMPACT_ATOMS: atom_id res chain seq x y z
N MET A 1 -20.75 -3.81 -13.33
CA MET A 1 -19.81 -4.74 -12.69
C MET A 1 -19.28 -4.06 -11.43
N VAL A 2 -19.46 -4.67 -10.26
CA VAL A 2 -18.95 -4.10 -9.01
C VAL A 2 -17.44 -4.31 -8.99
N PHE A 3 -16.66 -3.28 -8.64
CA PHE A 3 -15.21 -3.35 -8.54
C PHE A 3 -14.81 -4.27 -7.37
N ASP A 4 -14.29 -5.46 -7.69
CA ASP A 4 -13.79 -6.41 -6.70
C ASP A 4 -12.34 -6.07 -6.35
N TRP A 5 -12.19 -5.12 -5.42
CA TRP A 5 -10.88 -4.64 -4.99
C TRP A 5 -10.05 -5.72 -4.29
N ILE A 6 -10.69 -6.71 -3.60
CA ILE A 6 -9.98 -7.79 -2.91
C ILE A 6 -9.29 -8.70 -3.92
N LYS A 7 -10.03 -9.14 -4.95
CA LYS A 7 -9.48 -9.94 -6.04
C LYS A 7 -8.34 -9.21 -6.73
N ARG A 8 -8.54 -7.92 -7.03
CA ARG A 8 -7.52 -7.12 -7.71
C ARG A 8 -6.28 -6.90 -6.85
N ALA A 9 -6.43 -6.61 -5.56
CA ALA A 9 -5.34 -6.49 -4.62
C ALA A 9 -4.53 -7.80 -4.51
N HIS A 10 -5.23 -8.96 -4.47
CA HIS A 10 -4.58 -10.27 -4.46
C HIS A 10 -3.74 -10.50 -5.72
N GLU A 11 -4.27 -10.19 -6.91
CA GLU A 11 -3.53 -10.30 -8.17
C GLU A 11 -2.26 -9.45 -8.20
N LEU A 12 -2.34 -8.21 -7.71
CA LEU A 12 -1.19 -7.29 -7.65
C LEU A 12 -0.14 -7.78 -6.64
N LYS A 13 -0.58 -8.22 -5.46
CA LYS A 13 0.29 -8.79 -4.44
C LYS A 13 1.02 -10.03 -4.96
N LYS A 14 0.32 -10.94 -5.65
CA LYS A 14 0.92 -12.13 -6.28
C LYS A 14 1.97 -11.77 -7.33
N LYS A 15 1.80 -10.66 -8.05
CA LYS A 15 2.77 -10.15 -9.03
C LYS A 15 3.91 -9.34 -8.40
N GLY A 16 3.95 -9.20 -7.08
CA GLY A 16 4.95 -8.39 -6.38
C GLY A 16 4.89 -6.89 -6.75
N ARG A 17 3.73 -6.39 -7.19
CA ARG A 17 3.57 -4.99 -7.57
C ARG A 17 3.09 -4.17 -6.39
N PRO A 18 3.80 -3.10 -6.00
CA PRO A 18 3.33 -2.20 -4.96
C PRO A 18 2.13 -1.38 -5.45
N PHE A 19 1.21 -1.11 -4.54
CA PHE A 19 0.04 -0.27 -4.76
C PHE A 19 -0.43 0.34 -3.44
N ALA A 20 -1.32 1.33 -3.49
CA ALA A 20 -2.01 1.83 -2.31
C ALA A 20 -3.53 1.59 -2.44
N VAL A 21 -4.18 1.39 -1.31
CA VAL A 21 -5.64 1.32 -1.21
C VAL A 21 -6.14 2.60 -0.57
N ALA A 22 -6.96 3.35 -1.30
CA ALA A 22 -7.67 4.51 -0.76
C ALA A 22 -9.11 4.09 -0.40
N THR A 23 -9.51 4.33 0.83
CA THR A 23 -10.86 4.08 1.34
C THR A 23 -11.48 5.38 1.81
N VAL A 24 -12.67 5.72 1.31
CA VAL A 24 -13.46 6.84 1.82
C VAL A 24 -13.97 6.49 3.21
N ILE A 25 -13.52 7.17 4.26
CA ILE A 25 -13.91 6.88 5.65
C ILE A 25 -14.95 7.85 6.18
N ASN A 26 -15.00 9.07 5.65
CA ASN A 26 -16.00 10.05 6.03
C ASN A 26 -16.34 10.99 4.86
N THR A 27 -17.59 11.46 4.82
CA THR A 27 -18.07 12.42 3.82
C THR A 27 -18.99 13.44 4.46
N VAL A 28 -18.80 14.72 4.11
CA VAL A 28 -19.75 15.80 4.42
C VAL A 28 -20.25 16.36 3.10
N ALA A 29 -21.55 16.33 2.93
CA ALA A 29 -22.21 16.80 1.68
C ALA A 29 -21.95 18.31 1.43
N PRO A 30 -21.99 18.72 0.16
CA PRO A 30 -22.29 17.92 -1.03
C PRO A 30 -21.07 17.19 -1.61
N THR A 31 -21.19 15.90 -1.89
CA THR A 31 -20.15 15.08 -2.51
C THR A 31 -20.76 13.90 -3.28
N SER A 32 -20.09 13.47 -4.36
CA SER A 32 -20.44 12.25 -5.10
C SER A 32 -19.83 10.97 -4.51
N ALA A 33 -18.87 11.12 -3.61
CA ALA A 33 -18.25 9.97 -2.94
C ALA A 33 -19.22 9.34 -1.93
N LYS A 34 -19.11 8.02 -1.79
CA LYS A 34 -19.87 7.28 -0.79
C LYS A 34 -18.91 6.72 0.26
N PRO A 35 -19.26 6.75 1.56
CA PRO A 35 -18.47 6.08 2.58
C PRO A 35 -18.20 4.61 2.22
N MET A 36 -17.02 4.12 2.59
CA MET A 36 -16.53 2.76 2.32
C MET A 36 -16.23 2.46 0.84
N SER A 37 -16.41 3.41 -0.08
CA SER A 37 -15.89 3.28 -1.46
C SER A 37 -14.38 3.13 -1.45
N LYS A 38 -13.86 2.32 -2.35
CA LYS A 38 -12.44 2.01 -2.44
C LYS A 38 -11.91 2.19 -3.85
N ALA A 39 -10.63 2.57 -3.91
CA ALA A 39 -9.84 2.54 -5.13
C ALA A 39 -8.43 2.00 -4.86
N ILE A 40 -7.85 1.40 -5.88
CA ILE A 40 -6.44 0.98 -5.91
C ILE A 40 -5.67 2.01 -6.71
N ILE A 41 -4.57 2.50 -6.16
CA ILE A 41 -3.65 3.43 -6.80
C ILE A 41 -2.38 2.66 -7.12
N HIS A 42 -2.04 2.58 -8.40
CA HIS A 42 -0.85 1.90 -8.89
C HIS A 42 0.39 2.79 -8.78
N GLN A 43 1.57 2.19 -8.80
CA GLN A 43 2.86 2.89 -8.75
C GLN A 43 3.08 3.87 -9.91
N ASN A 44 2.44 3.64 -11.05
CA ASN A 44 2.48 4.54 -12.22
C ASN A 44 1.45 5.68 -12.17
N GLY A 45 0.65 5.77 -11.08
CA GLY A 45 -0.38 6.77 -10.91
C GLY A 45 -1.75 6.41 -11.49
N ASP A 46 -1.91 5.25 -12.10
CA ASP A 46 -3.22 4.76 -12.52
C ASP A 46 -4.09 4.47 -11.31
N ILE A 47 -5.40 4.65 -11.47
CA ILE A 47 -6.40 4.39 -10.42
C ILE A 47 -7.47 3.43 -10.94
N GLU A 48 -7.79 2.41 -10.15
CA GLU A 48 -8.90 1.48 -10.38
C GLU A 48 -9.92 1.58 -9.24
N GLY A 49 -11.22 1.61 -9.56
CA GLY A 49 -12.29 1.78 -8.58
C GLY A 49 -12.88 3.19 -8.58
N TRP A 50 -13.64 3.53 -7.54
CA TRP A 50 -14.31 4.82 -7.45
C TRP A 50 -14.32 5.36 -6.03
N ILE A 51 -13.87 6.60 -5.85
CA ILE A 51 -13.76 7.29 -4.55
C ILE A 51 -14.28 8.72 -4.57
N GLY A 52 -15.03 9.09 -5.62
CA GLY A 52 -15.58 10.44 -5.79
C GLY A 52 -15.09 11.12 -7.05
N GLY A 53 -15.47 12.37 -7.21
CA GLY A 53 -15.25 13.15 -8.43
C GLY A 53 -13.86 13.75 -8.60
N GLY A 54 -13.65 14.41 -9.76
CA GLY A 54 -12.35 14.82 -10.29
C GLY A 54 -11.46 15.70 -9.40
N CYS A 55 -12.04 16.59 -8.58
CA CYS A 55 -11.22 17.51 -7.76
C CYS A 55 -10.36 16.79 -6.74
N SER A 56 -10.84 15.69 -6.16
CA SER A 56 -10.14 14.93 -5.11
C SER A 56 -9.16 13.89 -5.65
N ILE A 57 -9.42 13.36 -6.85
CA ILE A 57 -8.67 12.21 -7.40
C ILE A 57 -7.19 12.52 -7.52
N HIS A 58 -6.80 13.68 -8.04
CA HIS A 58 -5.38 14.01 -8.22
C HIS A 58 -4.61 14.05 -6.90
N THR A 59 -5.21 14.67 -5.88
CA THR A 59 -4.60 14.71 -4.54
C THR A 59 -4.49 13.31 -3.93
N VAL A 60 -5.54 12.49 -4.06
CA VAL A 60 -5.53 11.11 -3.54
C VAL A 60 -4.49 10.25 -4.26
N ILE A 61 -4.31 10.39 -5.58
CA ILE A 61 -3.25 9.69 -6.33
C ILE A 61 -1.88 10.12 -5.82
N THR A 62 -1.63 11.43 -5.70
CA THR A 62 -0.35 11.96 -5.20
C THR A 62 -0.02 11.41 -3.82
N GLU A 63 -0.98 11.43 -2.90
CA GLU A 63 -0.77 10.90 -1.55
C GLU A 63 -0.65 9.36 -1.53
N GLY A 64 -1.34 8.66 -2.41
CA GLY A 64 -1.17 7.23 -2.61
C GLY A 64 0.26 6.86 -3.04
N LEU A 65 0.83 7.61 -3.98
CA LEU A 65 2.21 7.43 -4.42
C LEU A 65 3.21 7.72 -3.28
N ASN A 66 2.96 8.78 -2.49
CA ASN A 66 3.76 9.09 -1.30
C ASN A 66 3.70 7.96 -0.26
N CYS A 67 2.52 7.35 -0.06
CA CYS A 67 2.36 6.20 0.83
C CYS A 67 3.15 4.98 0.33
N ILE A 68 3.08 4.67 -0.98
CA ILE A 68 3.86 3.58 -1.58
C ILE A 68 5.35 3.80 -1.37
N GLN A 69 5.84 5.03 -1.58
CA GLN A 69 7.25 5.35 -1.45
C GLN A 69 7.74 5.32 0.00
N SER A 70 6.93 5.84 0.93
CA SER A 70 7.31 5.95 2.35
C SER A 70 7.04 4.69 3.16
N GLY A 71 6.18 3.78 2.66
CA GLY A 71 5.68 2.62 3.41
C GLY A 71 4.73 2.96 4.56
N LYS A 72 4.22 4.21 4.63
CA LYS A 72 3.39 4.67 5.74
C LYS A 72 1.97 4.97 5.28
N ALA A 73 0.99 4.49 6.05
CA ALA A 73 -0.41 4.85 5.86
C ALA A 73 -0.70 6.26 6.42
N ILE A 74 -1.70 6.92 5.83
CA ILE A 74 -2.17 8.24 6.27
C ILE A 74 -3.69 8.31 6.28
N VAL A 75 -4.21 9.26 7.05
CA VAL A 75 -5.57 9.78 6.90
C VAL A 75 -5.48 11.13 6.17
N LEU A 76 -6.06 11.21 4.99
CA LEU A 76 -6.13 12.42 4.17
C LEU A 76 -7.50 13.08 4.32
N ARG A 77 -7.55 14.32 4.78
CA ARG A 77 -8.75 15.14 4.79
C ARG A 77 -8.68 16.21 3.70
N LEU A 78 -9.68 16.27 2.84
CA LEU A 78 -9.88 17.29 1.83
C LEU A 78 -11.09 18.13 2.23
N SER A 79 -10.88 19.41 2.48
CA SER A 79 -11.93 20.31 2.96
C SER A 79 -11.77 21.69 2.35
N PRO A 80 -12.89 22.41 2.09
CA PRO A 80 -12.87 23.83 1.74
C PRO A 80 -12.64 24.73 2.97
N GLU A 81 -12.62 24.17 4.17
CA GLU A 81 -12.34 24.88 5.39
C GLU A 81 -10.85 24.97 5.68
N ASN A 82 -10.45 25.95 6.48
CA ASN A 82 -9.06 26.11 6.87
C ASN A 82 -8.53 24.90 7.64
N ILE A 83 -7.27 24.57 7.36
CA ILE A 83 -6.53 23.47 7.99
C ILE A 83 -6.51 23.67 9.50
N SER A 84 -6.85 22.61 10.25
CA SER A 84 -6.76 22.62 11.71
C SER A 84 -5.29 22.76 12.15
N LYS A 85 -5.05 23.47 13.26
CA LYS A 85 -3.70 23.65 13.80
C LYS A 85 -3.15 22.39 14.50
N ASP A 86 -3.98 21.38 14.70
CA ASP A 86 -3.59 20.14 15.38
C ASP A 86 -2.80 19.24 14.43
N LYS A 87 -1.48 19.22 14.61
CA LYS A 87 -0.59 18.34 13.86
C LYS A 87 -0.64 16.91 14.41
N VAL A 88 -1.44 16.07 13.81
CA VAL A 88 -1.42 14.62 14.07
C VAL A 88 -0.57 13.95 13.01
N THR A 89 0.44 13.19 13.42
CA THR A 89 1.52 12.67 12.53
C THR A 89 1.02 11.81 11.36
N TYR A 90 -0.14 11.14 11.52
CA TYR A 90 -0.74 10.30 10.48
C TYR A 90 -1.88 10.98 9.71
N LYS A 91 -2.23 12.23 10.08
CA LYS A 91 -3.32 12.99 9.46
C LYS A 91 -2.75 14.10 8.60
N LYS A 92 -3.11 14.11 7.32
CA LYS A 92 -2.79 15.17 6.38
C LYS A 92 -4.06 15.89 5.97
N GLU A 93 -4.10 17.18 6.18
CA GLU A 93 -5.22 18.03 5.74
C GLU A 93 -4.79 18.86 4.54
N VAL A 94 -5.60 18.85 3.51
CA VAL A 94 -5.38 19.63 2.29
C VAL A 94 -6.60 20.49 2.03
N PHE A 95 -6.34 21.79 1.87
CA PHE A 95 -7.38 22.71 1.42
C PHE A 95 -7.72 22.38 -0.03
N LEU A 96 -8.99 22.06 -0.28
CA LEU A 96 -9.48 21.80 -1.61
C LEU A 96 -10.55 22.83 -1.96
N ASN A 97 -10.22 23.77 -2.85
CA ASN A 97 -11.21 24.70 -3.40
C ASN A 97 -12.05 23.98 -4.46
N CYS A 98 -13.03 23.23 -3.99
CA CYS A 98 -13.97 22.53 -4.86
C CYS A 98 -15.31 23.30 -4.87
N GLU A 99 -15.85 23.56 -6.05
CA GLU A 99 -17.15 24.25 -6.20
C GLU A 99 -18.29 23.56 -5.44
N SER A 100 -18.18 22.25 -5.22
CA SER A 100 -19.15 21.48 -4.44
C SER A 100 -19.13 21.78 -2.94
N GLY A 101 -18.01 22.29 -2.38
CA GLY A 101 -17.91 22.66 -0.97
C GLY A 101 -17.96 21.51 0.04
N GLY A 102 -17.97 20.25 -0.40
CA GLY A 102 -18.03 19.09 0.48
C GLY A 102 -16.66 18.72 1.09
N THR A 103 -16.70 17.98 2.20
CA THR A 103 -15.49 17.44 2.84
C THR A 103 -15.40 15.94 2.62
N LEU A 104 -14.19 15.45 2.38
CA LEU A 104 -13.87 14.04 2.18
C LEU A 104 -12.71 13.65 3.09
N GLU A 105 -12.83 12.50 3.73
CA GLU A 105 -11.72 11.88 4.45
C GLU A 105 -11.43 10.49 3.89
N PHE A 106 -10.15 10.23 3.66
CA PHE A 106 -9.65 8.98 3.11
C PHE A 106 -8.66 8.35 4.09
N HIS A 107 -8.76 7.05 4.27
CA HIS A 107 -7.65 6.24 4.75
C HIS A 107 -6.89 5.74 3.51
N ILE A 108 -5.60 6.03 3.43
CA ILE A 108 -4.73 5.58 2.34
C ILE A 108 -3.63 4.73 2.94
N GLU A 109 -3.58 3.47 2.52
CA GLU A 109 -2.60 2.50 3.02
C GLU A 109 -1.82 1.87 1.86
N PRO A 110 -0.48 1.77 1.97
CA PRO A 110 0.33 1.08 0.99
C PRO A 110 0.30 -0.43 1.20
N VAL A 111 0.26 -1.16 0.11
CA VAL A 111 0.48 -2.62 0.07
C VAL A 111 1.77 -2.85 -0.68
N LEU A 112 2.82 -3.18 0.06
CA LEU A 112 4.16 -3.38 -0.48
C LEU A 112 4.44 -4.87 -0.65
N PRO A 113 5.26 -5.27 -1.65
CA PRO A 113 5.76 -6.62 -1.73
C PRO A 113 6.67 -6.93 -0.53
N MET A 114 6.82 -8.22 -0.24
CA MET A 114 7.79 -8.64 0.79
C MET A 114 9.20 -8.21 0.39
N THR A 115 9.97 -7.76 1.37
CA THR A 115 11.38 -7.44 1.15
C THR A 115 12.15 -8.72 0.83
N LYS A 116 12.95 -8.69 -0.24
CA LYS A 116 13.76 -9.83 -0.66
C LYS A 116 15.11 -9.81 0.04
N LEU A 117 15.50 -10.96 0.60
CA LEU A 117 16.80 -11.19 1.20
C LEU A 117 17.55 -12.24 0.37
N ILE A 118 18.63 -11.83 -0.27
CA ILE A 118 19.47 -12.72 -1.08
C ILE A 118 20.70 -13.08 -0.27
N ILE A 119 20.93 -14.39 -0.05
CA ILE A 119 22.02 -14.92 0.77
C ILE A 119 22.90 -15.81 -0.09
N TYR A 120 24.19 -15.52 -0.15
CA TYR A 120 25.14 -16.29 -0.92
C TYR A 120 25.96 -17.21 0.00
N GLY A 121 26.07 -18.48 -0.35
CA GLY A 121 26.93 -19.44 0.33
C GLY A 121 26.26 -20.77 0.68
N SER A 122 27.05 -21.68 1.31
CA SER A 122 26.63 -23.04 1.65
C SER A 122 27.00 -23.46 3.10
N THR A 123 27.19 -22.46 3.96
CA THR A 123 27.59 -22.73 5.37
C THR A 123 26.35 -22.81 6.29
N PRO A 124 26.47 -23.39 7.50
CA PRO A 124 25.39 -23.36 8.48
C PRO A 124 24.89 -21.97 8.84
N THR A 125 25.73 -20.93 8.67
CA THR A 125 25.37 -19.54 8.89
C THR A 125 24.32 -19.07 7.88
N VAL A 126 24.41 -19.50 6.63
CA VAL A 126 23.42 -19.19 5.57
C VAL A 126 22.04 -19.74 5.96
N TYR A 127 22.01 -20.97 6.47
CA TYR A 127 20.79 -21.58 6.99
C TYR A 127 20.18 -20.79 8.15
N ALA A 128 20.98 -20.41 9.13
CA ALA A 128 20.53 -19.62 10.27
C ALA A 128 20.00 -18.25 9.83
N LEU A 129 20.68 -17.59 8.89
CA LEU A 129 20.25 -16.29 8.33
C LEU A 129 18.93 -16.39 7.57
N ALA A 130 18.77 -17.42 6.74
CA ALA A 130 17.52 -17.63 6.01
C ALA A 130 16.35 -17.92 6.96
N LYS A 131 16.56 -18.69 8.01
CA LYS A 131 15.56 -18.97 9.04
C LYS A 131 15.16 -17.69 9.79
N ILE A 132 16.11 -16.86 10.19
CA ILE A 132 15.85 -15.57 10.84
C ILE A 132 15.13 -14.62 9.86
N GLY A 133 15.59 -14.53 8.62
CA GLY A 133 14.96 -13.72 7.59
C GLY A 133 13.49 -14.11 7.37
N SER A 134 13.21 -15.41 7.30
CA SER A 134 11.84 -15.92 7.17
C SER A 134 10.96 -15.54 8.37
N LEU A 135 11.48 -15.63 9.60
CA LEU A 135 10.77 -15.20 10.82
C LEU A 135 10.49 -13.70 10.85
N LEU A 136 11.32 -12.91 10.18
CA LEU A 136 11.14 -11.47 10.00
C LEU A 136 10.30 -11.10 8.77
N ASN A 137 9.62 -12.08 8.15
CA ASN A 137 8.80 -11.92 6.96
C ASN A 137 9.56 -11.41 5.72
N TYR A 138 10.84 -11.77 5.56
CA TYR A 138 11.56 -11.60 4.31
C TYR A 138 11.25 -12.76 3.35
N GLU A 139 11.21 -12.47 2.06
CA GLU A 139 11.26 -13.47 0.99
C GLU A 139 12.73 -13.83 0.76
N CYS A 140 13.19 -14.97 1.29
CA CYS A 140 14.62 -15.34 1.30
C CYS A 140 14.99 -16.14 0.07
N TYR A 141 16.07 -15.74 -0.58
CA TYR A 141 16.68 -16.45 -1.71
C TYR A 141 18.08 -16.90 -1.33
N ILE A 142 18.35 -18.21 -1.41
CA ILE A 142 19.67 -18.78 -1.16
C ILE A 142 20.32 -19.12 -2.50
N CYS A 143 21.46 -18.49 -2.79
CA CYS A 143 22.31 -18.82 -3.91
C CYS A 143 23.42 -19.75 -3.41
N SER A 144 23.26 -21.07 -3.61
CA SER A 144 24.18 -22.08 -3.10
C SER A 144 24.36 -23.22 -4.11
N PRO A 145 25.59 -23.70 -4.35
CA PRO A 145 25.84 -24.89 -5.18
C PRO A 145 25.37 -26.19 -4.50
N ASN A 146 25.17 -26.19 -3.18
CA ASN A 146 24.73 -27.36 -2.39
C ASN A 146 23.48 -26.99 -1.60
N ALA A 147 22.33 -27.25 -2.17
CA ALA A 147 21.03 -26.85 -1.61
C ALA A 147 20.31 -27.93 -0.80
N GLU A 148 20.93 -29.05 -0.50
CA GLU A 148 20.27 -30.20 0.16
C GLU A 148 19.72 -29.86 1.55
N PHE A 149 20.34 -28.94 2.27
CA PHE A 149 19.92 -28.51 3.61
C PHE A 149 18.74 -27.54 3.62
N VAL A 150 18.26 -27.09 2.44
CA VAL A 150 17.18 -26.08 2.33
C VAL A 150 15.80 -26.73 2.44
N LYS A 151 15.69 -28.05 2.31
CA LYS A 151 14.42 -28.80 2.33
C LYS A 151 13.61 -28.67 3.62
N GLU A 152 14.20 -28.17 4.70
CA GLU A 152 13.56 -27.98 6.01
C GLU A 152 13.17 -26.53 6.30
N LEU A 153 13.32 -25.62 5.33
CA LEU A 153 13.01 -24.22 5.49
C LEU A 153 11.54 -23.92 5.10
N SER A 154 11.02 -22.85 5.64
CA SER A 154 9.64 -22.40 5.40
C SER A 154 9.38 -22.05 3.92
N ASP A 155 8.10 -21.95 3.55
CA ASP A 155 7.63 -21.65 2.19
C ASP A 155 8.16 -20.31 1.62
N ASN A 156 8.67 -19.42 2.47
CA ASN A 156 9.25 -18.13 2.09
C ASN A 156 10.73 -18.21 1.71
N VAL A 157 11.34 -19.40 1.68
CA VAL A 157 12.75 -19.60 1.32
C VAL A 157 12.84 -20.34 0.01
N GLN A 158 13.54 -19.76 -0.96
CA GLN A 158 13.77 -20.34 -2.29
C GLN A 158 15.27 -20.51 -2.53
N VAL A 159 15.62 -21.57 -3.26
CA VAL A 159 16.99 -21.80 -3.73
C VAL A 159 17.06 -21.42 -5.20
N LEU A 160 18.07 -20.63 -5.55
CA LEU A 160 18.37 -20.19 -6.92
C LEU A 160 19.52 -21.01 -7.49
#